data_ef023e5b1cab6644449773c05fb4cd79
#
_entry.id   ef023e5b1cab6644449773c05fb4cd79
#
_cell.length_a   1.000
_cell.length_b   1.000
_cell.length_c   1.000
_cell.angle_alpha   90.00
_cell.angle_beta   90.00
_cell.angle_gamma   90.00
#
_symmetry.space_group_name_H-M   'P 1'
#
loop_
_entity.id
_entity.type
_entity.pdbx_description
1 polymer ?
#
loop_
_entity_poly.entity_id
_entity_poly.type
_entity_poly.pdbx_seq_one_letter_code
_entity_poly.pdbx_strand_id
1 'polypeptide(L)'
;CHILPGIDDGAEDMKQSLQMLHIAMEHEIVGAIVTPHGSARDASRERTEKIRKLCRIFRAKAEQQFDVIFPVFPGQEILYSSDTRRLLDEGKLLTLADTRYVLVEFMPEVPYSTLFAAVRELRMAGYVPILAHVERYHVLREDGRIEELIHAGAKIQINYSSVGGSWHSKTTRWCRKQLEEQNVHFLSTD
;
A
#
# COMPACT_ATOMS: atom_id res chain seq x y z
N CYS A 1 2.21 -4.85 1.67
CA CYS A 1 3.38 -5.42 2.37
C CYS A 1 4.40 -5.95 1.37
N HIS A 2 5.69 -5.84 1.69
CA HIS A 2 6.85 -6.13 0.82
C HIS A 2 7.42 -7.53 1.08
N ILE A 3 6.55 -8.54 1.11
CA ILE A 3 6.90 -9.91 1.48
C ILE A 3 7.38 -10.78 0.29
N LEU A 4 7.22 -10.32 -0.96
CA LEU A 4 7.65 -11.09 -2.13
C LEU A 4 9.17 -11.10 -2.27
N PRO A 5 9.79 -12.26 -2.60
CA PRO A 5 11.24 -12.39 -2.62
C PRO A 5 11.88 -11.67 -3.82
N GLY A 6 12.89 -10.83 -3.55
CA GLY A 6 13.79 -10.25 -4.55
C GLY A 6 13.11 -9.43 -5.65
N ILE A 7 12.01 -8.72 -5.32
CA ILE A 7 11.29 -7.88 -6.28
C ILE A 7 11.45 -6.40 -6.01
N ASP A 8 11.65 -6.02 -4.77
CA ASP A 8 11.88 -4.66 -4.27
C ASP A 8 12.84 -4.69 -3.07
N ASP A 9 12.79 -3.68 -2.20
CA ASP A 9 13.61 -3.55 -1.01
C ASP A 9 13.07 -4.29 0.24
N GLY A 10 12.01 -5.09 0.08
CA GLY A 10 11.46 -5.94 1.13
C GLY A 10 12.26 -7.25 1.32
N ALA A 11 11.60 -8.41 1.23
CA ALA A 11 12.26 -9.71 1.40
C ALA A 11 13.31 -9.96 0.31
N GLU A 12 14.56 -10.23 0.70
CA GLU A 12 15.65 -10.50 -0.23
C GLU A 12 15.49 -11.84 -0.97
N ASP A 13 14.98 -12.85 -0.26
CA ASP A 13 14.81 -14.20 -0.78
C ASP A 13 13.55 -14.89 -0.22
N MET A 14 13.28 -16.11 -0.73
CA MET A 14 12.11 -16.90 -0.30
C MET A 14 12.19 -17.30 1.19
N LYS A 15 13.38 -17.48 1.74
CA LYS A 15 13.56 -17.84 3.14
C LYS A 15 13.11 -16.68 4.04
N GLN A 16 13.54 -15.47 3.71
CA GLN A 16 13.12 -14.27 4.44
C GLN A 16 11.62 -14.01 4.28
N SER A 17 11.06 -14.17 3.07
CA SER A 17 9.62 -14.09 2.83
C SER A 17 8.82 -15.03 3.74
N LEU A 18 9.27 -16.29 3.88
CA LEU A 18 8.60 -17.27 4.74
C LEU A 18 8.78 -16.98 6.23
N GLN A 19 9.90 -16.39 6.65
CA GLN A 19 10.09 -15.90 8.01
C GLN A 19 9.13 -14.72 8.33
N MET A 20 8.98 -13.77 7.40
CA MET A 20 8.02 -12.67 7.55
C MET A 20 6.59 -13.20 7.64
N LEU A 21 6.24 -14.21 6.84
CA LEU A 21 4.92 -14.84 6.92
C LEU A 21 4.70 -15.54 8.27
N HIS A 22 5.71 -16.25 8.77
CA HIS A 22 5.61 -16.91 10.09
C HIS A 22 5.30 -15.89 11.18
N ILE A 23 6.02 -14.77 11.22
CA ILE A 23 5.75 -13.66 12.16
C ILE A 23 4.33 -13.12 11.97
N ALA A 24 3.89 -12.92 10.73
CA ALA A 24 2.53 -12.44 10.45
C ALA A 24 1.47 -13.40 11.02
N MET A 25 1.65 -14.72 10.84
CA MET A 25 0.73 -15.72 11.38
C MET A 25 0.73 -15.76 12.93
N GLU A 26 1.90 -15.56 13.57
CA GLU A 26 1.98 -15.46 15.04
C GLU A 26 1.21 -14.23 15.57
N HIS A 27 1.03 -13.20 14.74
CA HIS A 27 0.21 -12.03 15.04
C HIS A 27 -1.22 -12.12 14.48
N GLU A 28 -1.71 -13.35 14.24
CA GLU A 28 -3.09 -13.63 13.80
C GLU A 28 -3.47 -13.00 12.44
N ILE A 29 -2.49 -12.64 11.61
CA ILE A 29 -2.75 -12.18 10.24
C ILE A 29 -3.12 -13.41 9.41
N VAL A 30 -4.30 -13.37 8.78
CA VAL A 30 -4.90 -14.53 8.08
C VAL A 30 -4.80 -14.43 6.55
N GLY A 31 -4.22 -13.38 6.01
CA GLY A 31 -4.02 -13.18 4.57
C GLY A 31 -3.31 -11.87 4.28
N ALA A 32 -2.75 -11.73 3.08
CA ALA A 32 -2.02 -10.53 2.69
C ALA A 32 -2.31 -10.12 1.24
N ILE A 33 -2.34 -8.81 1.01
CA ILE A 33 -2.14 -8.23 -0.32
C ILE A 33 -0.68 -7.80 -0.38
N VAL A 34 0.08 -8.37 -1.30
CA VAL A 34 1.47 -7.98 -1.51
C VAL A 34 1.51 -6.70 -2.34
N THR A 35 2.35 -5.77 -1.96
CA THR A 35 2.40 -4.44 -2.58
C THR A 35 3.84 -4.01 -2.89
N PRO A 36 4.59 -4.80 -3.70
CA PRO A 36 5.91 -4.36 -4.10
C PRO A 36 5.83 -3.00 -4.79
N HIS A 37 6.88 -2.19 -4.63
CA HIS A 37 6.96 -0.88 -5.26
C HIS A 37 6.75 -0.93 -6.77
N GLY A 38 6.03 0.06 -7.29
CA GLY A 38 5.79 0.26 -8.71
C GLY A 38 5.84 1.74 -9.07
N SER A 39 6.31 2.05 -10.24
CA SER A 39 6.39 3.43 -10.75
C SER A 39 6.24 3.46 -12.27
N ALA A 40 6.07 4.65 -12.83
CA ALA A 40 6.06 4.81 -14.29
C ALA A 40 7.38 4.38 -14.97
N ARG A 41 8.49 4.33 -14.21
CA ARG A 41 9.81 3.98 -14.76
C ARG A 41 9.95 2.49 -15.04
N ASP A 42 9.31 1.65 -14.25
CA ASP A 42 9.42 0.19 -14.30
C ASP A 42 8.10 -0.52 -14.66
N ALA A 43 7.08 0.26 -14.98
CA ALA A 43 5.75 -0.24 -15.33
C ALA A 43 5.78 -1.04 -16.64
N SER A 44 5.40 -2.31 -16.56
CA SER A 44 5.29 -3.20 -17.71
C SER A 44 4.36 -4.38 -17.43
N ARG A 45 3.81 -4.97 -18.46
CA ARG A 45 3.02 -6.21 -18.31
C ARG A 45 3.90 -7.37 -17.81
N GLU A 46 5.16 -7.43 -18.23
CA GLU A 46 6.10 -8.43 -17.76
C GLU A 46 6.29 -8.36 -16.24
N ARG A 47 6.44 -7.14 -15.69
CA ARG A 47 6.56 -6.93 -14.23
C ARG A 47 5.29 -7.35 -13.51
N THR A 48 4.11 -6.99 -14.00
CA THR A 48 2.84 -7.39 -13.36
C THR A 48 2.65 -8.92 -13.38
N GLU A 49 3.01 -9.58 -14.47
CA GLU A 49 2.99 -11.04 -14.56
C GLU A 49 4.04 -11.70 -13.63
N LYS A 50 5.22 -11.10 -13.51
CA LYS A 50 6.24 -11.56 -12.54
C LYS A 50 5.70 -11.50 -11.11
N ILE A 51 5.05 -10.41 -10.71
CA ILE A 51 4.43 -10.27 -9.38
C ILE A 51 3.39 -11.38 -9.17
N ARG A 52 2.47 -11.57 -10.12
CA ARG A 52 1.45 -12.62 -10.05
C ARG A 52 2.06 -14.03 -9.95
N LYS A 53 3.12 -14.30 -10.70
CA LYS A 53 3.85 -15.56 -10.64
C LYS A 53 4.50 -15.77 -9.27
N LEU A 54 5.17 -14.75 -8.73
CA LEU A 54 5.78 -14.81 -7.41
C LEU A 54 4.74 -15.04 -6.30
N CYS A 55 3.56 -14.40 -6.37
CA CYS A 55 2.46 -14.69 -5.44
C CYS A 55 2.06 -16.17 -5.45
N ARG A 56 1.93 -16.79 -6.64
CA ARG A 56 1.59 -18.22 -6.74
C ARG A 56 2.69 -19.10 -6.14
N ILE A 57 3.96 -18.82 -6.47
CA ILE A 57 5.10 -19.56 -5.92
C ILE A 57 5.19 -19.43 -4.40
N PHE A 58 5.04 -18.20 -3.90
CA PHE A 58 5.08 -17.92 -2.47
C PHE A 58 3.98 -18.67 -1.71
N ARG A 59 2.73 -18.64 -2.21
CA ARG A 59 1.61 -19.39 -1.62
C ARG A 59 1.90 -20.89 -1.55
N ALA A 60 2.39 -21.49 -2.65
CA ALA A 60 2.71 -22.91 -2.69
C ALA A 60 3.83 -23.28 -1.69
N LYS A 61 4.83 -22.40 -1.55
CA LYS A 61 5.92 -22.59 -0.57
C LYS A 61 5.46 -22.43 0.88
N ALA A 62 4.58 -21.47 1.14
CA ALA A 62 3.98 -21.28 2.45
C ALA A 62 3.14 -22.49 2.87
N GLU A 63 2.29 -22.99 1.98
CA GLU A 63 1.49 -24.21 2.20
C GLU A 63 2.39 -25.43 2.47
N GLN A 64 3.44 -25.60 1.66
CA GLN A 64 4.40 -26.72 1.86
C GLN A 64 5.12 -26.66 3.21
N GLN A 65 5.46 -25.46 3.69
CA GLN A 65 6.25 -25.29 4.92
C GLN A 65 5.44 -25.30 6.19
N PHE A 66 4.24 -24.70 6.15
CA PHE A 66 3.43 -24.46 7.35
C PHE A 66 2.18 -25.33 7.43
N ASP A 67 1.89 -26.12 6.39
CA ASP A 67 0.64 -26.91 6.27
C ASP A 67 -0.64 -26.05 6.45
N VAL A 68 -0.57 -24.80 5.95
CA VAL A 68 -1.64 -23.80 6.06
C VAL A 68 -1.86 -23.11 4.72
N ILE A 69 -3.13 -22.99 4.31
CA ILE A 69 -3.51 -22.17 3.16
C ILE A 69 -3.56 -20.71 3.62
N PHE A 70 -2.53 -19.93 3.26
CA PHE A 70 -2.48 -18.50 3.53
C PHE A 70 -2.84 -17.71 2.26
N PRO A 71 -3.96 -16.98 2.23
CA PRO A 71 -4.36 -16.19 1.06
C PRO A 71 -3.37 -15.05 0.80
N VAL A 72 -2.80 -15.03 -0.40
CA VAL A 72 -1.92 -13.95 -0.86
C VAL A 72 -2.45 -13.42 -2.19
N PHE A 73 -2.68 -12.13 -2.26
CA PHE A 73 -3.23 -11.47 -3.44
C PHE A 73 -2.20 -10.49 -4.03
N PRO A 74 -2.13 -10.36 -5.38
CA PRO A 74 -1.24 -9.41 -6.01
C PRO A 74 -1.75 -7.97 -5.88
N GLY A 75 -0.82 -7.03 -5.79
CA GLY A 75 -1.03 -5.61 -5.83
C GLY A 75 0.29 -4.89 -6.02
N GLN A 76 0.28 -3.57 -5.99
CA GLN A 76 1.47 -2.72 -5.97
C GLN A 76 1.24 -1.49 -5.11
N GLU A 77 2.29 -1.01 -4.47
CA GLU A 77 2.38 0.34 -3.93
C GLU A 77 2.99 1.23 -5.02
N ILE A 78 2.19 2.14 -5.55
CA ILE A 78 2.51 2.87 -6.76
C ILE A 78 2.98 4.28 -6.41
N LEU A 79 4.24 4.61 -6.72
CA LEU A 79 4.69 6.00 -6.71
C LEU A 79 3.95 6.76 -7.80
N TYR A 80 3.04 7.63 -7.38
CA TYR A 80 2.15 8.36 -8.28
C TYR A 80 2.89 9.26 -9.26
N SER A 81 2.42 9.25 -10.50
CA SER A 81 2.79 10.17 -11.59
C SER A 81 1.57 10.45 -12.48
N SER A 82 1.67 11.43 -13.36
CA SER A 82 0.63 11.71 -14.36
C SER A 82 0.32 10.55 -15.30
N ASP A 83 1.22 9.57 -15.43
CA ASP A 83 1.01 8.37 -16.22
C ASP A 83 0.29 7.24 -15.47
N THR A 84 0.16 7.33 -14.14
CA THR A 84 -0.33 6.24 -13.29
C THR A 84 -1.68 5.71 -13.77
N ARG A 85 -2.64 6.56 -14.03
CA ARG A 85 -3.96 6.16 -14.55
C ARG A 85 -3.84 5.38 -15.85
N ARG A 86 -3.12 5.90 -16.84
CA ARG A 86 -2.94 5.24 -18.16
C ARG A 86 -2.28 3.87 -18.00
N LEU A 87 -1.26 3.76 -17.15
CA LEU A 87 -0.52 2.51 -16.91
C LEU A 87 -1.38 1.46 -16.20
N LEU A 88 -2.29 1.87 -15.32
CA LEU A 88 -3.30 1.00 -14.73
C LEU A 88 -4.29 0.48 -15.80
N ASP A 89 -4.82 1.38 -16.64
CA ASP A 89 -5.75 1.03 -17.73
C ASP A 89 -5.10 0.06 -18.75
N GLU A 90 -3.78 0.19 -18.98
CA GLU A 90 -2.99 -0.68 -19.84
C GLU A 90 -2.58 -2.02 -19.17
N GLY A 91 -2.84 -2.22 -17.88
CA GLY A 91 -2.43 -3.40 -17.11
C GLY A 91 -0.91 -3.50 -16.88
N LYS A 92 -0.21 -2.37 -16.92
CA LYS A 92 1.24 -2.25 -16.64
C LYS A 92 1.54 -1.95 -15.18
N LEU A 93 0.53 -1.56 -14.40
CA LEU A 93 0.53 -1.46 -12.96
C LEU A 93 -0.64 -2.28 -12.41
N LEU A 94 -0.55 -2.71 -11.15
CA LEU A 94 -1.58 -3.54 -10.50
C LEU A 94 -2.43 -2.74 -9.52
N THR A 95 -3.72 -3.00 -9.58
CA THR A 95 -4.63 -2.69 -8.48
C THR A 95 -4.47 -3.71 -7.34
N LEU A 96 -5.04 -3.45 -6.19
CA LEU A 96 -5.01 -4.37 -5.05
C LEU A 96 -5.98 -5.54 -5.28
N ALA A 97 -5.45 -6.77 -5.31
CA ALA A 97 -6.23 -8.01 -5.43
C ALA A 97 -7.20 -8.01 -6.64
N ASP A 98 -6.82 -7.40 -7.75
CA ASP A 98 -7.64 -7.24 -8.96
C ASP A 98 -8.98 -6.52 -8.74
N THR A 99 -9.08 -5.72 -7.69
CA THR A 99 -10.22 -4.86 -7.38
C THR A 99 -10.08 -3.49 -8.04
N ARG A 100 -10.90 -2.54 -7.62
CA ARG A 100 -10.78 -1.12 -8.03
C ARG A 100 -9.89 -0.30 -7.10
N TYR A 101 -9.42 -0.88 -6.01
CA TYR A 101 -8.54 -0.20 -5.06
C TYR A 101 -7.11 -0.10 -5.60
N VAL A 102 -6.52 1.08 -5.47
CA VAL A 102 -5.14 1.39 -5.91
C VAL A 102 -4.40 2.00 -4.73
N LEU A 103 -3.32 1.37 -4.27
CA LEU A 103 -2.45 1.93 -3.25
C LEU A 103 -1.45 2.86 -3.93
N VAL A 104 -1.49 4.14 -3.57
CA VAL A 104 -0.61 5.17 -4.14
C VAL A 104 0.20 5.86 -3.05
N GLU A 105 1.47 6.01 -3.32
CA GLU A 105 2.40 6.78 -2.51
C GLU A 105 2.90 8.03 -3.24
N PHE A 106 3.42 8.98 -2.48
CA PHE A 106 3.99 10.24 -2.95
C PHE A 106 5.29 10.54 -2.21
N MET A 107 6.08 11.44 -2.76
CA MET A 107 7.23 11.98 -2.02
C MET A 107 6.74 12.78 -0.80
N PRO A 108 7.48 12.79 0.33
CA PRO A 108 7.05 13.46 1.56
C PRO A 108 6.72 14.96 1.39
N GLU A 109 7.38 15.63 0.45
CA GLU A 109 7.25 17.05 0.16
C GLU A 109 6.19 17.35 -0.92
N VAL A 110 5.35 16.37 -1.27
CA VAL A 110 4.31 16.55 -2.30
C VAL A 110 3.41 17.74 -1.98
N PRO A 111 3.13 18.63 -2.96
CA PRO A 111 2.15 19.70 -2.76
C PRO A 111 0.74 19.13 -2.59
N TYR A 112 -0.07 19.76 -1.72
CA TYR A 112 -1.45 19.33 -1.50
C TYR A 112 -2.29 19.29 -2.78
N SER A 113 -2.10 20.28 -3.66
CA SER A 113 -2.79 20.31 -4.95
C SER A 113 -2.52 19.07 -5.83
N THR A 114 -1.31 18.53 -5.75
CA THR A 114 -0.94 17.29 -6.46
C THR A 114 -1.67 16.07 -5.87
N LEU A 115 -1.72 15.94 -4.54
CA LEU A 115 -2.49 14.89 -3.87
C LEU A 115 -3.98 14.94 -4.26
N PHE A 116 -4.56 16.12 -4.16
CA PHE A 116 -5.98 16.33 -4.47
C PHE A 116 -6.30 16.04 -5.95
N ALA A 117 -5.46 16.52 -6.86
CA ALA A 117 -5.61 16.24 -8.29
C ALA A 117 -5.51 14.75 -8.60
N ALA A 118 -4.54 14.05 -8.01
CA ALA A 118 -4.35 12.60 -8.17
C ALA A 118 -5.58 11.81 -7.69
N VAL A 119 -6.11 12.15 -6.52
CA VAL A 119 -7.33 11.53 -5.98
C VAL A 119 -8.49 11.71 -6.95
N ARG A 120 -8.71 12.93 -7.43
CA ARG A 120 -9.81 13.22 -8.38
C ARG A 120 -9.63 12.46 -9.69
N GLU A 121 -8.43 12.46 -10.27
CA GLU A 121 -8.14 11.76 -11.52
C GLU A 121 -8.45 10.26 -11.41
N LEU A 122 -7.94 9.59 -10.38
CA LEU A 122 -8.17 8.17 -10.16
C LEU A 122 -9.65 7.87 -9.90
N ARG A 123 -10.34 8.71 -9.13
CA ARG A 123 -11.78 8.56 -8.86
C ARG A 123 -12.60 8.70 -10.13
N MET A 124 -12.31 9.68 -10.98
CA MET A 124 -13.00 9.88 -12.26
C MET A 124 -12.76 8.70 -13.24
N ALA A 125 -11.60 8.06 -13.17
CA ALA A 125 -11.30 6.83 -13.92
C ALA A 125 -11.94 5.57 -13.31
N GLY A 126 -12.64 5.71 -12.19
CA GLY A 126 -13.38 4.61 -11.54
C GLY A 126 -12.54 3.81 -10.54
N TYR A 127 -11.32 4.21 -10.24
CA TYR A 127 -10.51 3.61 -9.18
C TYR A 127 -10.87 4.17 -7.79
N VAL A 128 -10.46 3.46 -6.76
CA VAL A 128 -10.56 3.91 -5.37
C VAL A 128 -9.15 4.08 -4.81
N PRO A 129 -8.59 5.31 -4.81
CA PRO A 129 -7.24 5.52 -4.31
C PRO A 129 -7.19 5.33 -2.79
N ILE A 130 -6.21 4.54 -2.34
CA ILE A 130 -5.76 4.46 -0.96
C ILE A 130 -4.45 5.23 -0.91
N LEU A 131 -4.39 6.28 -0.11
CA LEU A 131 -3.15 7.03 0.12
C LEU A 131 -2.32 6.29 1.16
N ALA A 132 -1.16 5.81 0.76
CA ALA A 132 -0.25 5.04 1.60
C ALA A 132 0.42 5.93 2.65
N HIS A 133 0.63 5.38 3.86
CA HIS A 133 1.42 5.98 4.95
C HIS A 133 1.36 7.52 5.02
N VAL A 134 0.14 8.07 5.06
CA VAL A 134 -0.13 9.52 4.96
C VAL A 134 0.56 10.34 6.04
N GLU A 135 0.97 9.73 7.13
CA GLU A 135 1.76 10.35 8.18
C GLU A 135 3.13 10.85 7.71
N ARG A 136 3.59 10.42 6.54
CA ARG A 136 4.84 10.89 5.91
C ARG A 136 4.66 12.22 5.17
N TYR A 137 3.42 12.63 4.84
CA TYR A 137 3.16 13.84 4.06
C TYR A 137 2.92 15.05 4.97
N HIS A 138 3.92 15.93 5.08
CA HIS A 138 3.86 17.11 5.95
C HIS A 138 2.68 18.01 5.64
N VAL A 139 2.31 18.12 4.38
CA VAL A 139 1.20 18.93 3.90
C VAL A 139 -0.15 18.53 4.52
N LEU A 140 -0.31 17.28 4.96
CA LEU A 140 -1.55 16.78 5.57
C LEU A 140 -1.66 17.09 7.07
N ARG A 141 -0.68 17.81 7.64
CA ARG A 141 -0.75 18.28 9.03
C ARG A 141 -1.65 19.51 9.20
N GLU A 142 -2.01 20.14 8.11
CA GLU A 142 -2.97 21.24 8.10
C GLU A 142 -4.39 20.71 8.28
N ASP A 143 -5.14 21.33 9.19
CA ASP A 143 -6.50 20.89 9.55
C ASP A 143 -7.43 20.92 8.31
N GLY A 144 -8.32 19.95 8.22
CA GLY A 144 -9.31 19.80 7.15
C GLY A 144 -8.82 19.12 5.88
N ARG A 145 -7.50 18.96 5.68
CA ARG A 145 -6.97 18.39 4.42
C ARG A 145 -7.23 16.90 4.26
N ILE A 146 -7.19 16.14 5.35
CA ILE A 146 -7.53 14.71 5.33
C ILE A 146 -9.01 14.53 4.98
N GLU A 147 -9.87 15.27 5.64
CA GLU A 147 -11.33 15.23 5.43
C GLU A 147 -11.68 15.62 3.99
N GLU A 148 -11.01 16.61 3.43
CA GLU A 148 -11.22 17.04 2.05
C GLU A 148 -10.84 15.92 1.05
N LEU A 149 -9.72 15.24 1.27
CA LEU A 149 -9.31 14.09 0.46
C LEU A 149 -10.29 12.91 0.59
N ILE A 150 -10.80 12.65 1.79
CA ILE A 150 -11.83 11.63 2.03
C ILE A 150 -13.11 11.98 1.27
N HIS A 151 -13.57 13.23 1.33
CA HIS A 151 -14.74 13.70 0.58
C HIS A 151 -14.51 13.62 -0.94
N ALA A 152 -13.29 13.83 -1.41
CA ALA A 152 -12.93 13.61 -2.81
C ALA A 152 -12.90 12.12 -3.21
N GLY A 153 -13.02 11.20 -2.23
CA GLY A 153 -13.14 9.76 -2.42
C GLY A 153 -11.87 8.96 -2.19
N ALA A 154 -10.85 9.55 -1.56
CA ALA A 154 -9.68 8.82 -1.10
C ALA A 154 -9.99 7.94 0.11
N LYS A 155 -9.21 6.88 0.26
CA LYS A 155 -9.07 6.11 1.49
C LYS A 155 -7.71 6.41 2.11
N ILE A 156 -7.65 6.44 3.42
CA ILE A 156 -6.47 6.85 4.19
C ILE A 156 -5.87 5.62 4.87
N GLN A 157 -4.58 5.38 4.62
CA GLN A 157 -3.81 4.34 5.29
C GLN A 157 -2.67 4.99 6.08
N ILE A 158 -2.47 4.53 7.30
CA ILE A 158 -1.32 4.85 8.14
C ILE A 158 -0.60 3.58 8.58
N ASN A 159 0.69 3.71 8.91
CA ASN A 159 1.47 2.58 9.40
C ASN A 159 1.18 2.34 10.89
N TYR A 160 1.01 1.05 11.25
CA TYR A 160 0.77 0.64 12.63
C TYR A 160 1.90 1.11 13.58
N SER A 161 3.15 1.03 13.13
CA SER A 161 4.33 1.49 13.88
C SER A 161 4.24 2.98 14.25
N SER A 162 3.61 3.80 13.41
CA SER A 162 3.42 5.23 13.67
C SER A 162 2.38 5.51 14.76
N VAL A 163 1.42 4.61 14.95
CA VAL A 163 0.41 4.68 16.03
C VAL A 163 0.98 4.20 17.36
N GLY A 164 1.75 3.09 17.32
CA GLY A 164 2.37 2.47 18.50
C GLY A 164 3.63 3.17 19.03
N GLY A 165 4.12 4.20 18.34
CA GLY A 165 5.31 4.94 18.69
C GLY A 165 5.19 5.73 20.01
N SER A 166 6.31 6.39 20.41
CA SER A 166 6.34 7.22 21.61
C SER A 166 5.31 8.35 21.53
N TRP A 167 4.53 8.53 22.58
CA TRP A 167 3.53 9.59 22.64
C TRP A 167 4.10 11.01 22.71
N HIS A 168 5.42 11.14 22.92
CA HIS A 168 6.13 12.40 22.72
C HIS A 168 6.31 12.75 21.23
N SER A 169 6.24 11.76 20.33
CA SER A 169 6.33 11.97 18.89
C SER A 169 5.14 12.78 18.37
N LYS A 170 5.43 13.85 17.62
CA LYS A 170 4.39 14.64 16.93
C LYS A 170 3.63 13.78 15.94
N THR A 171 4.30 12.87 15.23
CA THR A 171 3.68 11.96 14.27
C THR A 171 2.72 11.00 14.96
N THR A 172 3.13 10.35 16.06
CA THR A 172 2.28 9.43 16.82
C THR A 172 1.00 10.13 17.33
N ARG A 173 1.15 11.33 17.91
CA ARG A 173 -0.03 12.10 18.37
C ARG A 173 -0.98 12.45 17.22
N TRP A 174 -0.43 12.84 16.08
CA TRP A 174 -1.24 13.16 14.91
C TRP A 174 -1.96 11.91 14.38
N CYS A 175 -1.27 10.75 14.25
CA CYS A 175 -1.88 9.50 13.83
C CYS A 175 -3.03 9.08 14.75
N ARG A 176 -2.84 9.18 16.07
CA ARG A 176 -3.89 8.88 17.06
C ARG A 176 -5.08 9.83 16.93
N LYS A 177 -4.83 11.15 16.73
CA LYS A 177 -5.88 12.11 16.45
C LYS A 177 -6.70 11.70 15.23
N GLN A 178 -6.04 11.30 14.12
CA GLN A 178 -6.73 10.87 12.90
C GLN A 178 -7.56 9.58 13.11
N LEU A 179 -7.12 8.67 13.98
CA LEU A 179 -7.91 7.49 14.37
C LEU A 179 -9.14 7.88 15.20
N GLU A 180 -8.99 8.76 16.20
CA GLU A 180 -10.08 9.26 17.03
C GLU A 180 -11.15 9.99 16.21
N GLU A 181 -10.72 10.74 15.20
CA GLU A 181 -11.59 11.45 14.25
C GLU A 181 -12.18 10.55 13.16
N GLN A 182 -11.88 9.23 13.18
CA GLN A 182 -12.35 8.23 12.21
C GLN A 182 -11.94 8.52 10.76
N ASN A 183 -10.84 9.22 10.57
CA ASN A 183 -10.28 9.56 9.26
C ASN A 183 -9.46 8.42 8.65
N VAL A 184 -9.07 7.40 9.43
CA VAL A 184 -8.22 6.29 8.98
C VAL A 184 -9.08 5.12 8.56
N HIS A 185 -8.81 4.59 7.36
CA HIS A 185 -9.52 3.46 6.79
C HIS A 185 -8.75 2.15 6.89
N PHE A 186 -7.42 2.25 6.87
CA PHE A 186 -6.52 1.10 6.90
C PHE A 186 -5.33 1.35 7.82
N LEU A 187 -4.98 0.33 8.61
CA LEU A 187 -3.71 0.21 9.30
C LEU A 187 -2.86 -0.84 8.58
N SER A 188 -1.61 -0.54 8.31
CA SER A 188 -0.69 -1.43 7.61
C SER A 188 0.61 -1.60 8.39
N THR A 189 1.26 -2.74 8.21
CA THR A 189 2.62 -2.99 8.75
C THR A 189 3.71 -2.39 7.87
N ASP A 190 3.36 -2.13 6.60
CA ASP A 190 4.25 -1.65 5.55
C ASP A 190 5.40 -2.60 5.16
#